data_d25b3c9d654d9769124621d927d799d8
#
_entry.id   d25b3c9d654d9769124621d927d799d8
#
_cell.length_a   1.000
_cell.length_b   1.000
_cell.length_c   1.000
_cell.angle_alpha   90.00
_cell.angle_beta   90.00
_cell.angle_gamma   90.00
#
_symmetry.space_group_name_H-M   'P 1'
#
loop_
_entity.id
_entity.type
_entity.pdbx_description
1 polymer ?
#
loop_
_entity_poly.entity_id
_entity_poly.type
_entity_poly.pdbx_seq_one_letter_code
_entity_poly.pdbx_strand_id
1 'polypeptide(L)'
;SRRQRQMCIRDRGGDPQLEGGDDVSATLIGAALQAQEVCLWTDSKELHSCDPRFVKHPAMVKQLSFDEAEQLAFYGAKILHPFCIAPARLRNIPVRLLNSMEPSAEDTLISNLQDDNIIKAIAAKDHIIYIKFESNHNLCPYLFISKIFDIFAKYRTPLCLLVSSNLDVSVAIDDCTRLSNIISELRQYAHVLVEDRMTIVSVVGNMQWEYAGFEAKIMEALKDIPLRMISYGSSNNDVAFVIKNTDKKRALQALNDKLFQPEYAERN
;
A
#
# COMPACT_ATOMS: atom_id res chain seq x y z
N SER A 1 4.90 22.49 -29.24
CA SER A 1 3.59 22.00 -28.80
C SER A 1 3.44 22.19 -27.28
N ARG A 2 2.23 22.32 -26.75
CA ARG A 2 1.98 22.57 -25.32
C ARG A 2 2.54 21.43 -24.43
N ARG A 3 2.53 20.19 -24.88
CA ARG A 3 3.11 19.04 -24.13
C ARG A 3 4.62 19.17 -23.90
N GLN A 4 5.37 19.63 -24.88
CA GLN A 4 6.82 19.84 -24.71
C GLN A 4 7.15 20.96 -23.73
N ARG A 5 6.32 22.01 -23.64
CA ARG A 5 6.54 23.09 -22.67
C ARG A 5 6.32 22.65 -21.21
N GLN A 6 5.37 21.77 -20.94
CA GLN A 6 5.18 21.21 -19.61
C GLN A 6 6.32 20.29 -19.17
N MET A 7 6.82 19.43 -20.07
CA MET A 7 8.01 18.61 -19.79
C MET A 7 9.25 19.48 -19.49
N CYS A 8 9.47 20.56 -20.23
CA CYS A 8 10.61 21.46 -19.99
C CYS A 8 10.56 22.23 -18.66
N ILE A 9 9.38 22.45 -18.09
CA ILE A 9 9.22 23.09 -16.78
C ILE A 9 9.56 22.09 -15.65
N ARG A 10 9.22 20.82 -15.83
CA ARG A 10 9.48 19.74 -14.89
C ARG A 10 10.98 19.46 -14.69
N ASP A 11 11.77 19.53 -15.77
CA ASP A 11 13.22 19.26 -15.75
C ASP A 11 14.07 20.39 -15.10
N ARG A 12 13.46 21.49 -14.69
CA ARG A 12 14.15 22.65 -14.11
C ARG A 12 14.00 22.78 -12.59
N GLY A 13 14.06 21.69 -11.86
CA GLY A 13 14.12 21.72 -10.39
C GLY A 13 12.87 22.33 -9.75
N GLY A 14 11.72 21.84 -10.13
CA GLY A 14 10.46 22.14 -9.44
C GLY A 14 10.48 21.66 -8.01
N ASP A 15 9.77 22.38 -7.17
CA ASP A 15 9.59 22.18 -5.74
C ASP A 15 9.41 20.68 -5.40
N PRO A 16 10.20 20.09 -4.48
CA PRO A 16 10.05 18.71 -4.04
C PRO A 16 8.68 18.38 -3.43
N GLN A 17 7.83 19.39 -3.22
CA GLN A 17 6.45 19.19 -2.74
C GLN A 17 5.47 18.67 -3.81
N LEU A 18 5.87 18.61 -5.08
CA LEU A 18 5.09 18.00 -6.17
C LEU A 18 5.60 16.61 -6.55
N GLU A 19 5.99 15.80 -5.59
CA GLU A 19 6.21 14.38 -5.80
C GLU A 19 4.87 13.73 -6.19
N GLY A 20 4.80 13.16 -7.38
CA GLY A 20 3.58 12.53 -7.92
C GLY A 20 3.30 12.90 -9.37
N GLY A 21 4.02 13.83 -9.91
CA GLY A 21 4.06 14.15 -11.34
C GLY A 21 2.74 14.65 -11.92
N ASP A 22 2.45 14.17 -13.13
CA ASP A 22 1.33 14.65 -13.94
C ASP A 22 -0.03 14.24 -13.36
N ASP A 23 -0.11 13.08 -12.68
CA ASP A 23 -1.36 12.56 -12.10
C ASP A 23 -1.87 13.47 -10.96
N VAL A 24 -0.98 13.91 -10.06
CA VAL A 24 -1.35 14.86 -8.98
C VAL A 24 -1.77 16.19 -9.58
N SER A 25 -1.07 16.68 -10.59
CA SER A 25 -1.42 17.92 -11.28
C SER A 25 -2.78 17.83 -11.96
N ALA A 26 -3.08 16.70 -12.61
CA ALA A 26 -4.36 16.46 -13.27
C ALA A 26 -5.53 16.48 -12.27
N THR A 27 -5.39 15.78 -11.14
CA THR A 27 -6.45 15.73 -10.12
C THR A 27 -6.61 17.06 -9.37
N LEU A 28 -5.54 17.81 -9.12
CA LEU A 28 -5.59 19.15 -8.55
C LEU A 28 -6.33 20.14 -9.48
N ILE A 29 -6.01 20.11 -10.78
CA ILE A 29 -6.68 20.95 -11.79
C ILE A 29 -8.14 20.53 -11.92
N GLY A 30 -8.43 19.23 -11.97
CA GLY A 30 -9.79 18.70 -12.00
C GLY A 30 -10.62 19.17 -10.79
N ALA A 31 -10.02 19.10 -9.59
CA ALA A 31 -10.64 19.59 -8.36
C ALA A 31 -10.90 21.10 -8.36
N ALA A 32 -9.95 21.89 -8.87
CA ALA A 32 -10.08 23.36 -8.98
C ALA A 32 -11.15 23.77 -9.98
N LEU A 33 -11.27 23.05 -11.10
CA LEU A 33 -12.27 23.31 -12.14
C LEU A 33 -13.63 22.67 -11.86
N GLN A 34 -13.78 21.90 -10.77
CA GLN A 34 -14.97 21.10 -10.47
C GLN A 34 -15.37 20.22 -11.66
N ALA A 35 -14.37 19.53 -12.24
CA ALA A 35 -14.57 18.66 -13.39
C ALA A 35 -15.58 17.55 -13.08
N GLN A 36 -16.29 17.06 -14.09
CA GLN A 36 -17.21 15.93 -13.95
C GLN A 36 -16.45 14.61 -13.74
N GLU A 37 -15.26 14.49 -14.33
CA GLU A 37 -14.40 13.32 -14.26
C GLU A 37 -12.96 13.73 -14.55
N VAL A 38 -11.97 13.01 -13.99
CA VAL A 38 -10.55 13.12 -14.34
C VAL A 38 -10.09 11.83 -15.00
N CYS A 39 -9.60 11.91 -16.24
CA CYS A 39 -9.07 10.78 -16.97
C CYS A 39 -7.54 10.77 -16.90
N LEU A 40 -6.97 9.72 -16.32
CA LEU A 40 -5.53 9.49 -16.26
C LEU A 40 -5.14 8.45 -17.30
N TRP A 41 -4.41 8.89 -18.32
CA TRP A 41 -3.91 8.03 -19.39
C TRP A 41 -2.48 7.57 -19.05
N THR A 42 -2.31 6.27 -18.92
CA THR A 42 -1.02 5.63 -18.61
C THR A 42 -0.60 4.69 -19.74
N ASP A 43 0.70 4.49 -19.91
CA ASP A 43 1.28 3.48 -20.81
C ASP A 43 1.38 2.10 -20.15
N SER A 44 1.15 2.03 -18.84
CA SER A 44 1.07 0.77 -18.12
C SER A 44 -0.23 0.04 -18.46
N LYS A 45 -0.15 -1.28 -18.44
CA LYS A 45 -1.33 -2.14 -18.58
C LYS A 45 -2.34 -1.82 -17.47
N GLU A 46 -3.58 -2.20 -17.71
CA GLU A 46 -4.73 -2.06 -16.80
C GLU A 46 -4.40 -2.38 -15.34
N LEU A 47 -5.14 -1.80 -14.41
CA LEU A 47 -5.00 -2.15 -13.00
C LEU A 47 -5.47 -3.59 -12.76
N HIS A 48 -4.55 -4.44 -12.40
CA HIS A 48 -4.81 -5.84 -12.12
C HIS A 48 -4.92 -6.11 -10.62
N SER A 49 -5.62 -7.17 -10.27
CA SER A 49 -5.75 -7.66 -8.90
C SER A 49 -4.42 -8.00 -8.23
N CYS A 50 -3.38 -8.24 -9.02
CA CYS A 50 -2.01 -8.44 -8.58
C CYS A 50 -1.04 -8.08 -9.71
N ASP A 51 0.22 -7.81 -9.37
CA ASP A 51 1.26 -7.48 -10.36
C ASP A 51 1.50 -8.67 -11.33
N PRO A 52 1.24 -8.49 -12.65
CA PRO A 52 1.34 -9.55 -13.63
C PRO A 52 2.78 -10.10 -13.82
N ARG A 53 3.80 -9.43 -13.28
CA ARG A 53 5.18 -9.91 -13.29
C ARG A 53 5.39 -11.09 -12.32
N PHE A 54 4.55 -11.22 -11.30
CA PHE A 54 4.70 -12.22 -10.25
C PHE A 54 3.64 -13.32 -10.32
N VAL A 55 2.46 -13.04 -10.89
CA VAL A 55 1.32 -13.96 -10.92
C VAL A 55 0.91 -14.30 -12.35
N LYS A 56 0.34 -15.49 -12.50
CA LYS A 56 -0.29 -15.92 -13.76
C LYS A 56 -1.77 -15.50 -13.73
N HIS A 57 -2.25 -14.94 -14.83
CA HIS A 57 -3.68 -14.59 -15.02
C HIS A 57 -4.26 -13.71 -13.89
N PRO A 58 -3.70 -12.52 -13.61
CA PRO A 58 -4.33 -11.60 -12.67
C PRO A 58 -5.67 -11.11 -13.23
N ALA A 59 -6.67 -10.96 -12.38
CA ALA A 59 -7.96 -10.39 -12.77
C ALA A 59 -7.85 -8.88 -12.97
N MET A 60 -8.68 -8.31 -13.83
CA MET A 60 -8.78 -6.86 -13.97
C MET A 60 -9.62 -6.25 -12.85
N VAL A 61 -9.20 -5.11 -12.33
CA VAL A 61 -9.93 -4.33 -11.32
C VAL A 61 -10.72 -3.24 -12.03
N LYS A 62 -12.04 -3.41 -12.14
CA LYS A 62 -12.93 -2.47 -12.85
C LYS A 62 -13.32 -1.26 -11.99
N GLN A 63 -13.40 -1.42 -10.69
CA GLN A 63 -13.86 -0.39 -9.78
C GLN A 63 -13.14 -0.44 -8.43
N LEU A 64 -12.77 0.74 -7.94
CA LEU A 64 -12.21 0.96 -6.60
C LEU A 64 -12.92 2.13 -5.93
N SER A 65 -13.03 2.07 -4.62
CA SER A 65 -13.27 3.26 -3.81
C SER A 65 -12.00 4.12 -3.72
N PHE A 66 -12.14 5.38 -3.33
CA PHE A 66 -10.98 6.24 -3.08
C PHE A 66 -10.08 5.69 -1.98
N ASP A 67 -10.65 5.10 -0.93
CA ASP A 67 -9.91 4.51 0.18
C ASP A 67 -9.10 3.29 -0.27
N GLU A 68 -9.70 2.40 -1.06
CA GLU A 68 -9.01 1.24 -1.63
C GLU A 68 -7.86 1.66 -2.57
N ALA A 69 -8.10 2.66 -3.42
CA ALA A 69 -7.08 3.19 -4.33
C ALA A 69 -5.90 3.83 -3.57
N GLU A 70 -6.17 4.55 -2.48
CA GLU A 70 -5.16 5.13 -1.60
C GLU A 70 -4.30 4.03 -0.93
N GLN A 71 -4.92 2.97 -0.43
CA GLN A 71 -4.20 1.83 0.15
C GLN A 71 -3.33 1.12 -0.88
N LEU A 72 -3.85 0.86 -2.07
CA LEU A 72 -3.07 0.25 -3.16
C LEU A 72 -1.85 1.10 -3.53
N ALA A 73 -2.04 2.41 -3.64
CA ALA A 73 -0.95 3.34 -3.94
C ALA A 73 0.10 3.38 -2.82
N PHE A 74 -0.32 3.35 -1.56
CA PHE A 74 0.57 3.33 -0.40
C PHE A 74 1.44 2.07 -0.36
N TYR A 75 0.87 0.91 -0.67
CA TYR A 75 1.58 -0.36 -0.69
C TYR A 75 2.27 -0.67 -2.03
N GLY A 76 2.44 0.33 -2.91
CA GLY A 76 3.34 0.24 -4.05
C GLY A 76 2.71 -0.25 -5.35
N ALA A 77 1.39 -0.17 -5.49
CA ALA A 77 0.77 -0.29 -6.80
C ALA A 77 1.24 0.88 -7.68
N LYS A 78 2.09 0.59 -8.67
CA LYS A 78 2.80 1.61 -9.46
C LYS A 78 1.91 2.46 -10.38
N ILE A 79 0.62 2.23 -10.40
CA ILE A 79 -0.32 2.85 -11.34
C ILE A 79 -0.76 4.23 -10.87
N LEU A 80 -0.73 4.48 -9.55
CA LEU A 80 -1.17 5.73 -8.95
C LEU A 80 -0.16 6.22 -7.91
N HIS A 81 0.06 7.53 -7.89
CA HIS A 81 0.76 8.13 -6.76
C HIS A 81 -0.21 8.37 -5.59
N PRO A 82 0.15 8.09 -4.32
CA PRO A 82 -0.76 8.26 -3.19
C PRO A 82 -1.41 9.64 -3.11
N PHE A 83 -0.70 10.69 -3.48
CA PHE A 83 -1.22 12.07 -3.43
C PHE A 83 -2.16 12.44 -4.57
N CYS A 84 -2.31 11.63 -5.62
CA CYS A 84 -3.22 11.97 -6.70
C CYS A 84 -4.70 11.72 -6.35
N ILE A 85 -4.98 10.88 -5.36
CA ILE A 85 -6.35 10.52 -4.96
C ILE A 85 -7.01 11.62 -4.14
N ALA A 86 -6.28 12.23 -3.20
CA ALA A 86 -6.82 13.16 -2.21
C ALA A 86 -7.57 14.37 -2.81
N PRO A 87 -7.08 15.07 -3.87
CA PRO A 87 -7.80 16.20 -4.45
C PRO A 87 -9.15 15.81 -5.08
N ALA A 88 -9.18 14.66 -5.78
CA ALA A 88 -10.39 14.14 -6.40
C ALA A 88 -11.42 13.68 -5.35
N ARG A 89 -10.96 12.97 -4.31
CA ARG A 89 -11.77 12.53 -3.16
C ARG A 89 -12.45 13.70 -2.46
N LEU A 90 -11.72 14.77 -2.14
CA LEU A 90 -12.26 15.96 -1.45
C LEU A 90 -13.41 16.62 -2.20
N ARG A 91 -13.45 16.50 -3.51
CA ARG A 91 -14.49 17.05 -4.38
C ARG A 91 -15.46 16.03 -4.92
N ASN A 92 -15.28 14.75 -4.53
CA ASN A 92 -16.06 13.61 -5.04
C ASN A 92 -16.07 13.53 -6.58
N ILE A 93 -14.90 13.76 -7.19
CA ILE A 93 -14.75 13.71 -8.65
C ILE A 93 -14.22 12.32 -9.02
N PRO A 94 -14.95 11.54 -9.84
CA PRO A 94 -14.47 10.25 -10.31
C PRO A 94 -13.15 10.38 -11.06
N VAL A 95 -12.26 9.39 -10.84
CA VAL A 95 -10.99 9.28 -11.57
C VAL A 95 -11.03 8.00 -12.38
N ARG A 96 -10.77 8.10 -13.67
CA ARG A 96 -10.73 6.98 -14.59
C ARG A 96 -9.31 6.71 -15.06
N LEU A 97 -8.85 5.47 -14.89
CA LEU A 97 -7.55 5.01 -15.37
C LEU A 97 -7.73 4.37 -16.74
N LEU A 98 -7.02 4.86 -17.72
CA LEU A 98 -7.14 4.48 -19.11
C LEU A 98 -5.78 4.07 -19.68
N ASN A 99 -5.77 3.08 -20.57
CA ASN A 99 -4.57 2.63 -21.26
C ASN A 99 -4.36 3.45 -22.55
N SER A 100 -3.27 4.20 -22.61
CA SER A 100 -2.94 5.02 -23.78
C SER A 100 -2.51 4.19 -25.00
N MET A 101 -2.02 2.95 -24.77
CA MET A 101 -1.59 2.04 -25.83
C MET A 101 -2.77 1.24 -26.40
N GLU A 102 -3.83 1.05 -25.61
CA GLU A 102 -5.04 0.32 -26.01
C GLU A 102 -6.30 1.05 -25.49
N PRO A 103 -6.71 2.15 -26.17
CA PRO A 103 -7.81 2.98 -25.71
C PRO A 103 -9.18 2.30 -25.66
N SER A 104 -9.33 1.14 -26.31
CA SER A 104 -10.54 0.31 -26.32
C SER A 104 -10.56 -0.74 -25.18
N ALA A 105 -9.45 -0.87 -24.42
CA ALA A 105 -9.40 -1.76 -23.28
C ALA A 105 -10.35 -1.32 -22.17
N GLU A 106 -10.74 -2.27 -21.32
CA GLU A 106 -11.53 -1.96 -20.12
C GLU A 106 -10.72 -1.03 -19.20
N ASP A 107 -11.40 -0.09 -18.55
CA ASP A 107 -10.83 0.91 -17.67
C ASP A 107 -11.10 0.61 -16.19
N THR A 108 -10.39 1.31 -15.30
CA THR A 108 -10.66 1.27 -13.86
C THR A 108 -11.28 2.59 -13.41
N LEU A 109 -12.48 2.53 -12.82
CA LEU A 109 -13.15 3.67 -12.23
C LEU A 109 -12.84 3.75 -10.72
N ILE A 110 -12.36 4.91 -10.28
CA ILE A 110 -12.16 5.23 -8.85
C ILE A 110 -13.20 6.27 -8.46
N SER A 111 -14.06 5.93 -7.49
CA SER A 111 -15.15 6.81 -7.06
C SER A 111 -15.58 6.49 -5.62
N ASN A 112 -16.59 7.19 -5.09
CA ASN A 112 -17.18 6.83 -3.81
C ASN A 112 -18.12 5.61 -3.87
N LEU A 113 -18.36 5.05 -5.04
CA LEU A 113 -19.20 3.87 -5.19
C LEU A 113 -18.42 2.65 -4.70
N GLN A 114 -19.07 1.84 -3.89
CA GLN A 114 -18.59 0.51 -3.49
C GLN A 114 -19.35 -0.53 -4.32
N ASP A 115 -18.67 -1.60 -4.69
CA ASP A 115 -19.28 -2.79 -5.27
C ASP A 115 -19.30 -3.93 -4.24
N ASP A 116 -19.95 -5.04 -4.58
CA ASP A 116 -20.12 -6.18 -3.68
C ASP A 116 -18.88 -7.04 -3.50
N ASN A 117 -17.79 -6.76 -4.21
CA ASN A 117 -16.56 -7.52 -4.09
C ASN A 117 -15.77 -7.10 -2.85
N ILE A 118 -15.64 -8.00 -1.88
CA ILE A 118 -14.93 -7.73 -0.62
C ILE A 118 -13.43 -7.52 -0.89
N ILE A 119 -12.81 -8.36 -1.75
CA ILE A 119 -11.37 -8.28 -2.06
C ILE A 119 -11.20 -7.74 -3.48
N LYS A 120 -10.37 -6.71 -3.64
CA LYS A 120 -10.13 -6.01 -4.90
C LYS A 120 -8.79 -6.32 -5.53
N ALA A 121 -7.73 -6.20 -4.75
CA ALA A 121 -6.37 -6.34 -5.26
C ALA A 121 -5.36 -6.70 -4.17
N ILE A 122 -4.17 -7.10 -4.61
CA ILE A 122 -3.03 -7.40 -3.77
C ILE A 122 -1.88 -6.50 -4.20
N ALA A 123 -1.34 -5.74 -3.27
CA ALA A 123 -0.16 -4.92 -3.47
C ALA A 123 1.04 -5.48 -2.71
N ALA A 124 2.25 -5.16 -3.15
CA ALA A 124 3.47 -5.56 -2.46
C ALA A 124 4.52 -4.46 -2.49
N LYS A 125 5.01 -4.06 -1.32
CA LYS A 125 6.03 -3.04 -1.13
C LYS A 125 7.34 -3.69 -0.67
N ASP A 126 8.36 -3.57 -1.48
CA ASP A 126 9.70 -4.10 -1.21
C ASP A 126 10.55 -3.13 -0.39
N HIS A 127 11.78 -3.56 -0.08
CA HIS A 127 12.78 -2.80 0.68
C HIS A 127 12.33 -2.41 2.08
N ILE A 128 11.53 -3.26 2.71
CA ILE A 128 11.05 -3.05 4.06
C ILE A 128 12.08 -3.54 5.06
N ILE A 129 12.23 -2.77 6.13
CA ILE A 129 12.99 -3.14 7.32
C ILE A 129 11.98 -3.37 8.44
N TYR A 130 12.00 -4.57 9.00
CA TYR A 130 11.23 -4.91 10.18
C TYR A 130 12.10 -4.68 11.43
N ILE A 131 11.52 -4.00 12.43
CA ILE A 131 12.20 -3.72 13.68
C ILE A 131 11.28 -4.13 14.83
N LYS A 132 11.81 -4.95 15.75
CA LYS A 132 11.13 -5.30 16.99
C LYS A 132 11.86 -4.64 18.16
N PHE A 133 11.09 -4.01 19.03
CA PHE A 133 11.53 -3.40 20.28
C PHE A 133 10.93 -4.18 21.43
N GLU A 134 11.77 -4.84 22.22
CA GLU A 134 11.40 -5.54 23.45
C GLU A 134 11.79 -4.67 24.63
N SER A 135 10.80 -4.20 25.40
CA SER A 135 11.04 -3.29 26.53
C SER A 135 11.93 -3.92 27.57
N ASN A 136 12.93 -3.17 28.09
CA ASN A 136 13.72 -3.58 29.27
C ASN A 136 13.01 -3.32 30.60
N HIS A 137 11.69 -3.10 30.59
CA HIS A 137 10.85 -2.88 31.78
C HIS A 137 11.20 -1.64 32.63
N ASN A 138 12.06 -0.75 32.11
CA ASN A 138 12.45 0.47 32.80
C ASN A 138 11.39 1.57 32.67
N LEU A 139 10.42 1.40 31.76
CA LEU A 139 9.34 2.32 31.48
C LEU A 139 7.99 1.60 31.58
N CYS A 140 6.95 2.32 31.99
CA CYS A 140 5.57 1.87 31.84
C CYS A 140 5.24 1.70 30.33
N PRO A 141 4.36 0.73 29.96
CA PRO A 141 4.08 0.43 28.55
C PRO A 141 3.71 1.65 27.70
N TYR A 142 2.85 2.53 28.21
CA TYR A 142 2.42 3.74 27.48
C TYR A 142 3.58 4.75 27.26
N LEU A 143 4.49 4.89 28.25
CA LEU A 143 5.68 5.74 28.12
C LEU A 143 6.68 5.14 27.13
N PHE A 144 6.79 3.83 27.08
CA PHE A 144 7.63 3.13 26.14
C PHE A 144 7.17 3.35 24.69
N ILE A 145 5.87 3.19 24.43
CA ILE A 145 5.27 3.45 23.12
C ILE A 145 5.46 4.93 22.73
N SER A 146 5.15 5.87 23.63
CA SER A 146 5.38 7.30 23.39
C SER A 146 6.83 7.59 23.01
N LYS A 147 7.79 6.98 23.73
CA LYS A 147 9.21 7.19 23.46
C LYS A 147 9.64 6.72 22.09
N ILE A 148 9.08 5.59 21.61
CA ILE A 148 9.31 5.09 20.26
C ILE A 148 8.83 6.14 19.25
N PHE A 149 7.58 6.60 19.35
CA PHE A 149 7.04 7.61 18.43
C PHE A 149 7.84 8.92 18.45
N ASP A 150 8.23 9.41 19.63
CA ASP A 150 9.04 10.62 19.77
C ASP A 150 10.36 10.52 18.99
N ILE A 151 11.02 9.36 19.06
CA ILE A 151 12.29 9.14 18.38
C ILE A 151 12.08 9.04 16.86
N PHE A 152 11.07 8.30 16.39
CA PHE A 152 10.76 8.26 14.95
C PHE A 152 10.37 9.64 14.41
N ALA A 153 9.58 10.41 15.16
CA ALA A 153 9.22 11.79 14.80
C ALA A 153 10.44 12.73 14.77
N LYS A 154 11.34 12.63 15.76
CA LYS A 154 12.61 13.39 15.81
C LYS A 154 13.44 13.18 14.55
N TYR A 155 13.51 11.94 14.07
CA TYR A 155 14.27 11.59 12.87
C TYR A 155 13.46 11.67 11.58
N ARG A 156 12.19 12.10 11.65
CA ARG A 156 11.26 12.24 10.51
C ARG A 156 11.17 10.98 9.66
N THR A 157 11.18 9.81 10.31
CA THR A 157 11.11 8.52 9.64
C THR A 157 9.68 8.00 9.72
N PRO A 158 8.97 7.86 8.58
CA PRO A 158 7.60 7.38 8.55
C PRO A 158 7.53 5.89 8.89
N LEU A 159 6.44 5.48 9.54
CA LEU A 159 6.13 4.08 9.79
C LEU A 159 5.15 3.58 8.74
N CYS A 160 5.49 2.45 8.09
CA CYS A 160 4.56 1.78 7.16
C CYS A 160 3.52 0.95 7.90
N LEU A 161 3.97 0.17 8.89
CA LEU A 161 3.11 -0.65 9.75
C LEU A 161 3.60 -0.58 11.19
N LEU A 162 2.67 -0.72 12.13
CA LEU A 162 2.95 -0.82 13.55
C LEU A 162 2.02 -1.85 14.20
N VAL A 163 2.59 -2.72 15.01
CA VAL A 163 1.85 -3.64 15.88
C VAL A 163 2.49 -3.57 17.26
N SER A 164 1.66 -3.44 18.28
CA SER A 164 2.12 -3.38 19.67
C SER A 164 1.43 -4.44 20.54
N SER A 165 2.17 -4.97 21.47
CA SER A 165 1.67 -5.72 22.63
C SER A 165 1.90 -4.90 23.90
N ASN A 166 1.65 -5.51 25.06
CA ASN A 166 1.86 -4.81 26.34
C ASN A 166 3.32 -4.38 26.56
N LEU A 167 4.30 -5.14 26.07
CA LEU A 167 5.73 -4.93 26.34
C LEU A 167 6.59 -4.77 25.08
N ASP A 168 6.04 -5.15 23.93
CA ASP A 168 6.78 -5.19 22.67
C ASP A 168 6.11 -4.31 21.64
N VAL A 169 6.92 -3.68 20.82
CA VAL A 169 6.45 -2.93 19.65
C VAL A 169 7.22 -3.42 18.42
N SER A 170 6.50 -3.70 17.36
CA SER A 170 7.05 -4.06 16.06
C SER A 170 6.65 -3.02 15.03
N VAL A 171 7.61 -2.55 14.26
CA VAL A 171 7.37 -1.59 13.18
C VAL A 171 7.97 -2.10 11.87
N ALA A 172 7.37 -1.68 10.77
CA ALA A 172 7.92 -1.83 9.44
C ALA A 172 8.13 -0.45 8.82
N ILE A 173 9.32 -0.21 8.25
CA ILE A 173 9.71 1.05 7.61
C ILE A 173 10.31 0.80 6.23
N ASP A 174 10.25 1.78 5.35
CA ASP A 174 10.86 1.77 4.02
C ASP A 174 12.01 2.78 3.87
N ASP A 175 12.19 3.69 4.84
CA ASP A 175 13.29 4.62 4.89
C ASP A 175 14.35 4.20 5.93
N CYS A 176 15.53 3.82 5.46
CA CYS A 176 16.67 3.43 6.30
C CYS A 176 17.66 4.57 6.57
N THR A 177 17.44 5.77 6.05
CA THR A 177 18.42 6.88 6.07
C THR A 177 18.88 7.22 7.48
N ARG A 178 18.00 7.18 8.47
CA ARG A 178 18.27 7.51 9.88
C ARG A 178 18.22 6.30 10.82
N LEU A 179 18.16 5.10 10.27
CA LEU A 179 17.96 3.86 11.03
C LEU A 179 19.00 3.68 12.15
N SER A 180 20.29 3.90 11.86
CA SER A 180 21.37 3.74 12.84
C SER A 180 21.20 4.66 14.05
N ASN A 181 20.75 5.90 13.82
CA ASN A 181 20.53 6.87 14.88
C ASN A 181 19.32 6.47 15.74
N ILE A 182 18.23 6.05 15.09
CA ILE A 182 17.00 5.56 15.76
C ILE A 182 17.33 4.37 16.65
N ILE A 183 18.03 3.37 16.12
CA ILE A 183 18.42 2.17 16.86
C ILE A 183 19.34 2.52 18.05
N SER A 184 20.32 3.38 17.84
CA SER A 184 21.26 3.80 18.90
C SER A 184 20.54 4.45 20.08
N GLU A 185 19.53 5.29 19.80
CA GLU A 185 18.75 5.98 20.83
C GLU A 185 17.76 5.02 21.52
N LEU A 186 17.10 4.14 20.76
CA LEU A 186 16.13 3.20 21.32
C LEU A 186 16.74 2.06 22.13
N ARG A 187 18.00 1.69 21.89
CA ARG A 187 18.74 0.67 22.68
C ARG A 187 18.87 1.02 24.18
N GLN A 188 18.70 2.28 24.53
CA GLN A 188 18.67 2.71 25.95
C GLN A 188 17.40 2.21 26.67
N TYR A 189 16.32 1.95 25.92
CA TYR A 189 15.02 1.62 26.46
C TYR A 189 14.54 0.22 26.10
N ALA A 190 15.15 -0.40 25.08
CA ALA A 190 14.71 -1.68 24.55
C ALA A 190 15.86 -2.54 24.02
N HIS A 191 15.64 -3.85 24.01
CA HIS A 191 16.37 -4.74 23.12
C HIS A 191 15.81 -4.57 21.71
N VAL A 192 16.68 -4.30 20.72
CA VAL A 192 16.27 -3.99 19.35
C VAL A 192 16.72 -5.09 18.40
N LEU A 193 15.76 -5.74 17.76
CA LEU A 193 15.99 -6.70 16.68
C LEU A 193 15.63 -6.05 15.36
N VAL A 194 16.51 -6.17 14.37
CA VAL A 194 16.33 -5.61 13.02
C VAL A 194 16.47 -6.71 11.98
N GLU A 195 15.51 -6.80 11.09
CA GLU A 195 15.53 -7.71 9.95
C GLU A 195 15.33 -6.90 8.66
N ASP A 196 16.29 -7.01 7.75
CA ASP A 196 16.23 -6.40 6.42
C ASP A 196 15.63 -7.35 5.37
N ARG A 197 15.51 -6.89 4.13
CA ARG A 197 14.99 -7.67 2.99
C ARG A 197 13.60 -8.25 3.26
N MET A 198 12.75 -7.46 3.87
CA MET A 198 11.35 -7.80 4.06
C MET A 198 10.50 -7.15 2.96
N THR A 199 9.30 -7.68 2.80
CA THR A 199 8.27 -7.16 1.89
C THR A 199 6.97 -7.08 2.68
N ILE A 200 6.26 -5.95 2.54
CA ILE A 200 4.85 -5.88 2.95
C ILE A 200 4.01 -6.39 1.79
N VAL A 201 3.14 -7.35 2.05
CA VAL A 201 2.07 -7.77 1.13
C VAL A 201 0.76 -7.32 1.75
N SER A 202 -0.01 -6.56 1.01
CA SER A 202 -1.32 -6.08 1.45
C SER A 202 -2.42 -6.60 0.53
N VAL A 203 -3.46 -7.17 1.12
CA VAL A 203 -4.71 -7.50 0.44
C VAL A 203 -5.67 -6.34 0.68
N VAL A 204 -6.13 -5.72 -0.40
CA VAL A 204 -6.95 -4.50 -0.36
C VAL A 204 -8.36 -4.79 -0.85
N GLY A 205 -9.35 -4.20 -0.21
CA GLY A 205 -10.76 -4.29 -0.58
C GLY A 205 -11.68 -3.69 0.47
N ASN A 206 -12.98 -3.94 0.35
CA ASN A 206 -13.97 -3.50 1.33
C ASN A 206 -14.11 -4.55 2.43
N MET A 207 -13.24 -4.50 3.44
CA MET A 207 -13.09 -5.49 4.50
C MET A 207 -13.72 -5.01 5.80
N GLN A 208 -15.03 -4.69 5.75
CA GLN A 208 -15.77 -4.31 6.95
C GLN A 208 -15.77 -5.47 7.95
N TRP A 209 -15.59 -5.17 9.23
CA TRP A 209 -15.46 -6.19 10.29
C TRP A 209 -16.72 -7.08 10.43
N GLU A 210 -17.85 -6.62 9.91
CA GLU A 210 -19.11 -7.40 9.85
C GLU A 210 -19.09 -8.51 8.79
N TYR A 211 -18.18 -8.44 7.81
CA TYR A 211 -18.06 -9.47 6.78
C TYR A 211 -17.18 -10.60 7.28
N ALA A 212 -17.78 -11.75 7.50
CA ALA A 212 -17.07 -12.92 8.02
C ALA A 212 -16.47 -13.77 6.90
N GLY A 213 -15.30 -14.35 7.16
CA GLY A 213 -14.73 -15.45 6.37
C GLY A 213 -13.69 -15.06 5.32
N PHE A 214 -13.52 -13.79 4.98
CA PHE A 214 -12.46 -13.37 4.07
C PHE A 214 -11.06 -13.56 4.69
N GLU A 215 -10.94 -13.33 6.00
CA GLU A 215 -9.71 -13.54 6.76
C GLU A 215 -9.24 -15.00 6.66
N ALA A 216 -10.18 -15.94 6.82
CA ALA A 216 -9.87 -17.35 6.73
C ALA A 216 -9.31 -17.72 5.35
N LYS A 217 -9.89 -17.18 4.26
CA LYS A 217 -9.39 -17.41 2.89
C LYS A 217 -7.99 -16.85 2.68
N ILE A 218 -7.70 -15.64 3.21
CA ILE A 218 -6.38 -15.01 3.13
C ILE A 218 -5.36 -15.85 3.90
N MET A 219 -5.69 -16.23 5.15
CA MET A 219 -4.78 -17.00 5.99
C MET A 219 -4.53 -18.41 5.44
N GLU A 220 -5.54 -19.03 4.83
CA GLU A 220 -5.36 -20.33 4.17
C GLU A 220 -4.43 -20.23 2.95
N ALA A 221 -4.54 -19.18 2.15
CA ALA A 221 -3.62 -18.93 1.04
C ALA A 221 -2.16 -18.79 1.52
N LEU A 222 -1.97 -18.19 2.69
CA LEU A 222 -0.64 -17.92 3.26
C LEU A 222 -0.15 -19.00 4.25
N LYS A 223 -0.84 -20.12 4.42
CA LYS A 223 -0.54 -21.17 5.43
C LYS A 223 0.90 -21.71 5.38
N ASP A 224 1.50 -21.74 4.18
CA ASP A 224 2.86 -22.23 3.95
C ASP A 224 3.92 -21.11 3.87
N ILE A 225 3.53 -19.85 4.16
CA ILE A 225 4.39 -18.67 4.14
C ILE A 225 4.64 -18.21 5.58
N PRO A 226 5.90 -18.14 6.04
CA PRO A 226 6.20 -17.59 7.35
C PRO A 226 5.84 -16.09 7.43
N LEU A 227 4.92 -15.74 8.31
CA LEU A 227 4.47 -14.37 8.53
C LEU A 227 5.24 -13.78 9.72
N ARG A 228 5.89 -12.64 9.51
CA ARG A 228 6.65 -11.95 10.56
C ARG A 228 5.76 -10.98 11.36
N MET A 229 4.79 -10.38 10.70
CA MET A 229 3.86 -9.41 11.27
C MET A 229 2.56 -9.45 10.48
N ILE A 230 1.45 -9.24 11.16
CA ILE A 230 0.12 -9.10 10.59
C ILE A 230 -0.46 -7.80 11.13
N SER A 231 -0.95 -6.93 10.27
CA SER A 231 -1.68 -5.73 10.61
C SER A 231 -3.10 -5.83 10.04
N TYR A 232 -4.09 -5.83 10.91
CA TYR A 232 -5.50 -5.89 10.57
C TYR A 232 -6.32 -5.10 11.60
N GLY A 233 -7.42 -4.50 11.18
CA GLY A 233 -8.36 -3.79 12.04
C GLY A 233 -8.03 -2.31 12.29
N SER A 234 -6.91 -1.78 11.76
CA SER A 234 -6.61 -0.34 11.76
C SER A 234 -7.31 0.39 10.62
N SER A 235 -7.60 -0.32 9.55
CA SER A 235 -8.34 0.12 8.37
C SER A 235 -9.38 -0.93 8.02
N ASN A 236 -10.50 -0.51 7.44
CA ASN A 236 -11.49 -1.42 6.87
C ASN A 236 -11.17 -1.78 5.41
N ASN A 237 -10.04 -1.34 4.88
CA ASN A 237 -9.73 -1.44 3.47
C ASN A 237 -8.52 -2.31 3.17
N ASP A 238 -7.82 -2.82 4.19
CA ASP A 238 -6.67 -3.68 3.98
C ASP A 238 -6.35 -4.65 5.12
N VAL A 239 -5.67 -5.73 4.75
CA VAL A 239 -4.94 -6.62 5.66
C VAL A 239 -3.52 -6.73 5.16
N ALA A 240 -2.55 -6.33 5.98
CA ALA A 240 -1.14 -6.28 5.59
C ALA A 240 -0.29 -7.29 6.34
N PHE A 241 0.65 -7.91 5.65
CA PHE A 241 1.56 -8.93 6.13
C PHE A 241 3.01 -8.55 5.85
N VAL A 242 3.89 -8.74 6.83
CA VAL A 242 5.34 -8.63 6.61
C VAL A 242 5.91 -10.04 6.45
N ILE A 243 6.56 -10.28 5.32
CA ILE A 243 7.17 -11.55 4.95
C ILE A 243 8.61 -11.32 4.48
N LYS A 244 9.41 -12.39 4.37
CA LYS A 244 10.71 -12.30 3.70
C LYS A 244 10.54 -12.03 2.20
N ASN A 245 11.39 -11.21 1.64
CA ASN A 245 11.37 -10.91 0.20
C ASN A 245 11.49 -12.17 -0.68
N THR A 246 12.21 -13.19 -0.20
CA THR A 246 12.32 -14.49 -0.88
C THR A 246 10.99 -15.21 -1.08
N ASP A 247 10.04 -14.97 -0.20
CA ASP A 247 8.70 -15.61 -0.25
C ASP A 247 7.66 -14.80 -1.02
N LYS A 248 8.01 -13.56 -1.45
CA LYS A 248 7.10 -12.63 -2.13
C LYS A 248 6.35 -13.28 -3.29
N LYS A 249 7.08 -13.85 -4.25
CA LYS A 249 6.46 -14.44 -5.45
C LYS A 249 5.49 -15.55 -5.09
N ARG A 250 5.88 -16.42 -4.15
CA ARG A 250 5.06 -17.54 -3.68
C ARG A 250 3.80 -17.04 -2.97
N ALA A 251 3.93 -16.02 -2.12
CA ALA A 251 2.80 -15.41 -1.42
C ALA A 251 1.82 -14.74 -2.38
N LEU A 252 2.31 -13.93 -3.34
CA LEU A 252 1.46 -13.27 -4.32
C LEU A 252 0.72 -14.26 -5.21
N GLN A 253 1.38 -15.34 -5.67
CA GLN A 253 0.75 -16.38 -6.48
C GLN A 253 -0.33 -17.12 -5.66
N ALA A 254 -0.03 -17.54 -4.43
CA ALA A 254 -0.98 -18.26 -3.57
C ALA A 254 -2.22 -17.41 -3.25
N LEU A 255 -2.03 -16.12 -2.94
CA LEU A 255 -3.13 -15.20 -2.73
C LEU A 255 -3.96 -15.00 -4.00
N ASN A 256 -3.31 -14.79 -5.15
CA ASN A 256 -4.02 -14.59 -6.42
C ASN A 256 -4.87 -15.81 -6.79
N ASP A 257 -4.31 -17.01 -6.68
CA ASP A 257 -5.00 -18.26 -7.03
C ASP A 257 -6.19 -18.52 -6.09
N LYS A 258 -6.04 -18.26 -4.79
CA LYS A 258 -7.10 -18.52 -3.82
C LYS A 258 -8.21 -17.48 -3.83
N LEU A 259 -7.86 -16.20 -4.07
CA LEU A 259 -8.81 -15.09 -3.94
C LEU A 259 -9.50 -14.71 -5.24
N PHE A 260 -8.83 -14.89 -6.40
CA PHE A 260 -9.35 -14.44 -7.70
C PHE A 260 -9.58 -15.58 -8.70
N GLN A 261 -9.06 -16.79 -8.43
CA GLN A 261 -9.22 -17.95 -9.31
C GLN A 261 -9.64 -19.20 -8.52
N PRO A 262 -10.82 -19.21 -7.89
CA PRO A 262 -11.23 -20.34 -7.03
C PRO A 262 -11.33 -21.69 -7.77
N GLU A 263 -11.56 -21.70 -9.09
CA GLU A 263 -11.66 -22.94 -9.88
C GLU A 263 -10.34 -23.68 -10.07
N TYR A 264 -9.19 -23.00 -9.94
CA TYR A 264 -7.85 -23.61 -10.04
C TYR A 264 -7.34 -24.15 -8.70
N ALA A 265 -7.82 -23.65 -7.59
CA ALA A 265 -7.38 -24.05 -6.24
C ALA A 265 -7.91 -25.42 -5.81
N GLU A 266 -9.02 -25.88 -6.40
CA GLU A 266 -9.63 -27.20 -6.06
C GLU A 266 -9.08 -28.37 -6.89
N ARG A 267 -8.18 -28.12 -7.86
CA ARG A 267 -7.62 -29.15 -8.77
C ARG A 267 -6.18 -29.57 -8.46
N ASN A 268 -5.55 -29.01 -7.45
CA ASN A 268 -4.23 -29.37 -6.96
C ASN A 268 -4.30 -29.70 -5.46
#